data_e5bc13c65d1a5c6274c9a304d45a4ef0
#
_entry.id   e5bc13c65d1a5c6274c9a304d45a4ef0
#
_cell.length_a   1.000
_cell.length_b   1.000
_cell.length_c   1.000
_cell.angle_alpha   90.00
_cell.angle_beta   90.00
_cell.angle_gamma   90.00
#
_symmetry.space_group_name_H-M   'P 1'
#
loop_
_entity.id
_entity.type
_entity.pdbx_description
1 polymer ?
#
loop_
_entity_poly.entity_id
_entity_poly.type
_entity_poly.pdbx_seq_one_letter_code
_entity_poly.pdbx_strand_id
1 'polypeptide(L)'
;MNQKIKSLRPFIGSKDFAESRAFYTDLGFEENILEPKLSVFKKGEFAFYLQDYYAKEWVENTMLFLEVENTDLFWDELVSLKLNEKYDSIKLVPTRTMDWGKECFMIDPAGILWHFGEFFNK
;
A
#
# COMPACT_ATOMS: atom_id res chain seq x y z
N MET A 1 -5.56 -17.61 -24.67
CA MET A 1 -5.46 -16.15 -24.61
C MET A 1 -4.12 -15.71 -25.21
N ASN A 2 -4.19 -14.94 -26.30
CA ASN A 2 -2.98 -14.52 -27.01
C ASN A 2 -2.60 -13.04 -26.82
N GLN A 3 -3.44 -12.28 -26.13
CA GLN A 3 -3.13 -10.89 -25.84
C GLN A 3 -2.11 -10.78 -24.70
N LYS A 4 -1.16 -9.84 -24.86
CA LYS A 4 -0.17 -9.58 -23.83
C LYS A 4 -0.82 -8.78 -22.69
N ILE A 5 -0.69 -9.30 -21.48
CA ILE A 5 -1.14 -8.60 -20.29
C ILE A 5 -0.10 -7.53 -19.94
N LYS A 6 -0.53 -6.29 -19.71
CA LYS A 6 0.36 -5.16 -19.43
C LYS A 6 0.45 -4.80 -17.97
N SER A 7 -0.64 -4.95 -17.23
CA SER A 7 -0.64 -4.65 -15.80
C SER A 7 -1.88 -5.23 -15.13
N LEU A 8 -1.82 -5.35 -13.82
CA LEU A 8 -2.96 -5.65 -12.97
C LEU A 8 -3.01 -4.56 -11.91
N ARG A 9 -4.12 -3.86 -11.80
CA ARG A 9 -4.23 -2.73 -10.88
C ARG A 9 -5.49 -2.83 -10.02
N PRO A 10 -5.34 -2.97 -8.69
CA PRO A 10 -6.49 -2.96 -7.81
C PRO A 10 -7.02 -1.55 -7.60
N PHE A 11 -8.29 -1.46 -7.19
CA PHE A 11 -8.90 -0.23 -6.69
C PHE A 11 -8.99 -0.34 -5.18
N ILE A 12 -8.59 0.70 -4.47
CA ILE A 12 -8.75 0.76 -3.02
C ILE A 12 -9.55 2.01 -2.65
N GLY A 13 -10.28 1.93 -1.56
CA GLY A 13 -11.10 3.04 -1.09
C GLY A 13 -10.38 3.90 -0.05
N SER A 14 -11.04 4.96 0.39
CA SER A 14 -10.51 5.87 1.40
C SER A 14 -11.65 6.42 2.24
N LYS A 15 -11.36 6.74 3.50
CA LYS A 15 -12.29 7.45 4.40
C LYS A 15 -12.18 8.95 4.16
N ASP A 16 -10.97 9.44 4.18
CA ASP A 16 -10.61 10.84 3.91
C ASP A 16 -9.67 10.81 2.71
N PHE A 17 -10.21 11.14 1.56
CA PHE A 17 -9.49 11.03 0.30
C PHE A 17 -8.23 11.91 0.27
N ALA A 18 -8.34 13.14 0.77
CA ALA A 18 -7.20 14.05 0.82
C ALA A 18 -6.08 13.50 1.72
N GLU A 19 -6.44 12.93 2.87
CA GLU A 19 -5.48 12.34 3.78
C GLU A 19 -4.80 11.13 3.15
N SER A 20 -5.56 10.24 2.53
CA SER A 20 -5.00 9.06 1.88
C SER A 20 -4.10 9.41 0.70
N ARG A 21 -4.47 10.44 -0.08
CA ARG A 21 -3.62 10.94 -1.17
C ARG A 21 -2.28 11.43 -0.65
N ALA A 22 -2.30 12.24 0.41
CA ALA A 22 -1.08 12.73 1.05
C ALA A 22 -0.24 11.58 1.59
N PHE A 23 -0.90 10.61 2.22
CA PHE A 23 -0.22 9.44 2.79
C PHE A 23 0.56 8.65 1.73
N TYR A 24 -0.07 8.32 0.61
CA TYR A 24 0.60 7.54 -0.43
C TYR A 24 1.69 8.33 -1.15
N THR A 25 1.54 9.64 -1.25
CA THR A 25 2.61 10.50 -1.76
C THR A 25 3.81 10.49 -0.80
N ASP A 26 3.56 10.60 0.50
CA ASP A 26 4.62 10.55 1.52
C ASP A 26 5.29 9.18 1.58
N LEU A 27 4.54 8.12 1.27
CA LEU A 27 5.07 6.76 1.21
C LEU A 27 6.02 6.56 0.02
N GLY A 28 5.95 7.43 -0.98
CA GLY A 28 6.85 7.40 -2.12
C GLY A 28 6.22 7.04 -3.46
N PHE A 29 4.89 7.00 -3.54
CA PHE A 29 4.20 6.77 -4.81
C PHE A 29 3.99 8.08 -5.55
N GLU A 30 3.99 8.01 -6.87
CA GLU A 30 3.63 9.15 -7.74
C GLU A 30 2.13 9.13 -8.01
N GLU A 31 1.50 10.28 -7.83
CA GLU A 31 0.07 10.43 -8.09
C GLU A 31 -0.21 11.03 -9.45
N ASN A 32 -1.18 10.46 -10.18
CA ASN A 32 -1.81 11.08 -11.34
C ASN A 32 -3.31 11.17 -11.08
N ILE A 33 -3.83 12.38 -11.07
CA ILE A 33 -5.26 12.62 -10.86
C ILE A 33 -5.99 12.32 -12.15
N LEU A 34 -6.95 11.38 -12.11
CA LEU A 34 -7.75 10.99 -13.27
C LEU A 34 -9.10 11.70 -13.28
N GLU A 35 -9.72 11.80 -12.11
CA GLU A 35 -11.02 12.44 -11.90
C GLU A 35 -11.01 13.07 -10.51
N PRO A 36 -11.96 13.95 -10.17
CA PRO A 36 -11.98 14.55 -8.83
C PRO A 36 -11.98 13.57 -7.67
N LYS A 37 -12.52 12.35 -7.90
CA LYS A 37 -12.63 11.31 -6.87
C LYS A 37 -11.81 10.07 -7.17
N LEU A 38 -10.85 10.16 -8.09
CA LEU A 38 -10.06 9.01 -8.51
C LEU A 38 -8.66 9.42 -8.90
N SER A 39 -7.66 8.82 -8.26
CA SER A 39 -6.25 8.99 -8.62
C SER A 39 -5.62 7.63 -8.85
N VAL A 40 -4.61 7.58 -9.71
CA VAL A 40 -3.73 6.41 -9.81
C VAL A 40 -2.41 6.74 -9.12
N PHE A 41 -1.93 5.80 -8.32
CA PHE A 41 -0.64 5.88 -7.64
C PHE A 41 0.29 4.85 -8.21
N LYS A 42 1.49 5.27 -8.60
CA LYS A 42 2.48 4.41 -9.24
C LYS A 42 3.81 4.43 -8.53
N LYS A 43 4.48 3.28 -8.54
CA LYS A 43 5.88 3.17 -8.11
C LYS A 43 6.54 2.15 -9.03
N GLY A 44 7.45 2.62 -9.90
CA GLY A 44 8.01 1.77 -10.95
C GLY A 44 6.89 1.28 -11.88
N GLU A 45 6.77 -0.03 -12.03
CA GLU A 45 5.76 -0.64 -12.88
C GLU A 45 4.48 -1.00 -12.13
N PHE A 46 4.44 -0.74 -10.81
CA PHE A 46 3.33 -1.13 -9.97
C PHE A 46 2.41 0.05 -9.71
N ALA A 47 1.12 -0.22 -9.72
CA ALA A 47 0.13 0.85 -9.59
C ALA A 47 -1.16 0.34 -8.94
N PHE A 48 -1.90 1.27 -8.34
CA PHE A 48 -3.25 1.03 -7.86
C PHE A 48 -4.06 2.31 -8.03
N TYR A 49 -5.39 2.15 -8.03
CA TYR A 49 -6.31 3.29 -8.06
C TYR A 49 -6.82 3.57 -6.66
N LEU A 50 -6.82 4.84 -6.27
CA LEU A 50 -7.39 5.29 -5.01
C LEU A 50 -8.68 6.03 -5.30
N GLN A 51 -9.79 5.58 -4.67
CA GLN A 51 -11.11 6.17 -4.83
C GLN A 51 -11.52 6.96 -3.61
N ASP A 52 -12.19 8.08 -3.84
CA ASP A 52 -12.90 8.81 -2.79
C ASP A 52 -14.23 8.11 -2.52
N TYR A 53 -14.14 6.95 -1.90
CA TYR A 53 -15.29 6.12 -1.57
C TYR A 53 -14.96 5.22 -0.39
N TYR A 54 -15.85 5.17 0.58
CA TYR A 54 -15.69 4.32 1.74
C TYR A 54 -16.90 3.43 1.95
N ALA A 55 -16.67 2.13 1.92
CA ALA A 55 -17.61 1.12 2.37
C ALA A 55 -16.83 0.26 3.36
N LYS A 56 -17.23 0.27 4.62
CA LYS A 56 -16.47 -0.37 5.70
C LYS A 56 -16.13 -1.83 5.41
N GLU A 57 -17.12 -2.61 4.95
CA GLU A 57 -16.93 -4.03 4.67
C GLU A 57 -15.95 -4.27 3.53
N TRP A 58 -15.84 -3.33 2.60
CA TRP A 58 -14.89 -3.42 1.50
C TRP A 58 -13.52 -2.93 1.93
N VAL A 59 -13.43 -1.69 2.39
CA VAL A 59 -12.14 -1.03 2.68
C VAL A 59 -11.40 -1.75 3.79
N GLU A 60 -12.07 -2.08 4.89
CA GLU A 60 -11.40 -2.68 6.05
C GLU A 60 -11.15 -4.18 5.90
N ASN A 61 -11.60 -4.78 4.79
CA ASN A 61 -11.28 -6.16 4.44
C ASN A 61 -10.37 -6.25 3.21
N THR A 62 -9.91 -5.12 2.70
CA THR A 62 -8.99 -5.10 1.57
C THR A 62 -7.56 -5.30 2.05
N MET A 63 -6.87 -6.25 1.43
CA MET A 63 -5.47 -6.52 1.70
C MET A 63 -4.67 -6.51 0.40
N LEU A 64 -3.46 -6.00 0.48
CA LEU A 64 -2.52 -6.01 -0.64
C LEU A 64 -1.21 -6.63 -0.17
N PHE A 65 -0.57 -7.38 -1.04
CA PHE A 65 0.74 -7.93 -0.78
C PHE A 65 1.73 -7.32 -1.77
N LEU A 66 2.71 -6.62 -1.24
CA LEU A 66 3.79 -6.06 -2.04
C LEU A 66 5.06 -6.87 -1.76
N GLU A 67 5.52 -7.59 -2.75
CA GLU A 67 6.77 -8.34 -2.62
C GLU A 67 7.94 -7.37 -2.72
N VAL A 68 8.85 -7.43 -1.74
CA VAL A 68 10.04 -6.59 -1.68
C VAL A 68 11.28 -7.48 -1.66
N GLU A 69 12.39 -6.93 -2.06
CA GLU A 69 13.64 -7.69 -2.13
C GLU A 69 14.21 -8.01 -0.75
N ASN A 70 14.09 -7.06 0.19
CA ASN A 70 14.61 -7.23 1.54
C ASN A 70 13.66 -6.55 2.52
N THR A 71 12.93 -7.35 3.27
CA THR A 71 11.91 -6.87 4.20
C THR A 71 12.50 -6.04 5.34
N ASP A 72 13.66 -6.45 5.87
CA ASP A 72 14.28 -5.71 6.98
C ASP A 72 14.69 -4.29 6.54
N LEU A 73 15.28 -4.17 5.35
CA LEU A 73 15.64 -2.86 4.82
C LEU A 73 14.40 -2.03 4.48
N PHE A 74 13.37 -2.68 3.97
CA PHE A 74 12.10 -2.01 3.68
C PHE A 74 11.48 -1.45 4.96
N TRP A 75 11.49 -2.24 6.03
CA TRP A 75 10.99 -1.80 7.33
C TRP A 75 11.77 -0.59 7.84
N ASP A 76 13.10 -0.61 7.74
CA ASP A 76 13.94 0.51 8.17
C ASP A 76 13.59 1.79 7.39
N GLU A 77 13.41 1.68 6.08
CA GLU A 77 12.99 2.82 5.25
C GLU A 77 11.61 3.32 5.64
N LEU A 78 10.66 2.40 5.86
CA LEU A 78 9.30 2.75 6.24
C LEU A 78 9.27 3.51 7.57
N VAL A 79 10.03 3.05 8.56
CA VAL A 79 10.12 3.71 9.86
C VAL A 79 10.78 5.09 9.73
N SER A 80 11.76 5.22 8.85
CA SER A 80 12.47 6.49 8.65
C SER A 80 11.58 7.60 8.09
N LEU A 81 10.49 7.25 7.44
CA LEU A 81 9.53 8.23 6.90
C LEU A 81 8.68 8.90 7.98
N LYS A 82 8.65 8.33 9.18
CA LYS A 82 7.92 8.86 10.34
C LYS A 82 6.44 9.12 10.05
N LEU A 83 5.82 8.24 9.27
CA LEU A 83 4.42 8.38 8.88
C LEU A 83 3.47 8.38 10.07
N ASN A 84 3.80 7.63 11.12
CA ASN A 84 3.00 7.58 12.35
C ASN A 84 3.01 8.88 13.14
N GLU A 85 3.92 9.80 12.84
CA GLU A 85 3.92 11.14 13.45
C GLU A 85 3.01 12.10 12.69
N LYS A 86 2.68 11.80 11.43
CA LYS A 86 1.82 12.64 10.58
C LYS A 86 0.38 12.12 10.49
N TYR A 87 0.20 10.82 10.63
CA TYR A 87 -1.09 10.16 10.43
C TYR A 87 -1.44 9.32 11.67
N ASP A 88 -2.45 9.77 12.42
CA ASP A 88 -2.79 9.16 13.71
C ASP A 88 -3.39 7.76 13.60
N SER A 89 -4.08 7.50 12.50
CA SER A 89 -4.87 6.27 12.34
C SER A 89 -4.09 5.10 11.74
N ILE A 90 -2.87 5.33 11.29
CA ILE A 90 -2.08 4.25 10.68
C ILE A 90 -1.48 3.34 11.74
N LYS A 91 -1.11 2.14 11.30
CA LYS A 91 -0.43 1.18 12.17
C LYS A 91 0.71 0.54 11.39
N LEU A 92 1.88 0.44 12.03
CA LEU A 92 3.05 -0.24 11.47
C LEU A 92 3.39 -1.41 12.37
N VAL A 93 3.62 -2.58 11.78
CA VAL A 93 3.96 -3.80 12.53
C VAL A 93 5.32 -4.31 12.03
N PRO A 94 6.31 -4.45 12.93
CA PRO A 94 7.67 -4.82 12.54
C PRO A 94 7.77 -6.18 11.86
N THR A 95 8.87 -6.37 11.17
CA THR A 95 9.17 -7.61 10.45
C THR A 95 9.10 -8.82 11.38
N ARG A 96 8.43 -9.88 10.88
CA ARG A 96 8.40 -11.20 11.52
C ARG A 96 8.91 -12.23 10.54
N THR A 97 9.60 -13.23 11.07
CA THR A 97 10.07 -14.36 10.28
C THR A 97 9.00 -15.45 10.29
N MET A 98 8.64 -15.92 9.13
CA MET A 98 7.65 -16.96 8.90
C MET A 98 8.35 -18.16 8.25
N ASP A 99 7.67 -19.30 8.13
CA ASP A 99 8.24 -20.47 7.47
C ASP A 99 8.59 -20.20 6.01
N TRP A 100 7.80 -19.35 5.34
CA TRP A 100 7.94 -19.07 3.91
C TRP A 100 8.83 -17.84 3.60
N GLY A 101 9.10 -16.99 4.58
CA GLY A 101 9.85 -15.76 4.36
C GLY A 101 9.75 -14.79 5.51
N LYS A 102 9.88 -13.51 5.21
CA LYS A 102 9.76 -12.42 6.18
C LYS A 102 8.70 -11.44 5.73
N GLU A 103 8.02 -10.81 6.69
CA GLU A 103 6.89 -9.93 6.40
C GLU A 103 6.74 -8.85 7.46
N CYS A 104 6.49 -7.61 7.02
CA CYS A 104 6.03 -6.54 7.91
C CYS A 104 4.71 -6.00 7.37
N PHE A 105 3.99 -5.23 8.19
CA PHE A 105 2.64 -4.81 7.87
C PHE A 105 2.44 -3.32 8.05
N MET A 106 1.49 -2.78 7.30
CA MET A 106 1.05 -1.40 7.44
C MET A 106 -0.45 -1.34 7.27
N ILE A 107 -1.13 -0.63 8.17
CA ILE A 107 -2.55 -0.30 7.99
C ILE A 107 -2.60 1.18 7.62
N ASP A 108 -3.22 1.47 6.46
CA ASP A 108 -3.29 2.84 5.94
C ASP A 108 -4.35 3.67 6.67
N PRO A 109 -4.51 4.98 6.36
CA PRO A 109 -5.48 5.81 7.06
C PRO A 109 -6.93 5.38 6.98
N ALA A 110 -7.29 4.56 6.00
CA ALA A 110 -8.67 4.07 5.84
C ALA A 110 -8.89 2.67 6.42
N GLY A 111 -7.80 1.97 6.77
CA GLY A 111 -7.88 0.60 7.27
C GLY A 111 -7.46 -0.47 6.27
N ILE A 112 -6.89 -0.07 5.14
CA ILE A 112 -6.36 -1.02 4.16
C ILE A 112 -5.09 -1.66 4.74
N LEU A 113 -5.02 -2.99 4.69
CA LEU A 113 -3.87 -3.74 5.18
C LEU A 113 -2.88 -4.03 4.06
N TRP A 114 -1.67 -3.52 4.22
CA TRP A 114 -0.56 -3.83 3.32
C TRP A 114 0.37 -4.84 3.98
N HIS A 115 0.68 -5.90 3.23
CA HIS A 115 1.72 -6.86 3.57
C HIS A 115 2.95 -6.51 2.73
N PHE A 116 4.11 -6.36 3.36
CA PHE A 116 5.37 -6.18 2.65
C PHE A 116 6.24 -7.39 2.98
N GLY A 117 6.55 -8.20 1.98
CA GLY A 117 7.20 -9.47 2.27
C GLY A 117 8.21 -9.93 1.24
N GLU A 118 9.07 -10.85 1.67
CA GLU A 118 10.03 -11.53 0.82
C GLU A 118 9.92 -13.03 1.04
N PHE A 119 10.17 -13.81 -0.01
CA PHE A 119 10.12 -15.27 0.06
C PHE A 119 11.54 -15.82 0.13
N PHE A 120 11.78 -16.83 0.99
CA PHE A 120 13.11 -17.43 1.12
C PHE A 120 13.58 -18.17 -0.12
N ASN A 121 12.66 -18.82 -0.83
CA ASN A 121 12.99 -19.72 -1.94
C ASN A 121 12.28 -19.33 -3.22
N LYS A 122 12.37 -18.07 -3.61
CA LYS A 122 11.65 -17.66 -4.80
C LYS A 122 12.48 -16.91 -5.84
#